data_64d9a34fb0d3d61186e491feee47c4e3
#
_entry.id   64d9a34fb0d3d61186e491feee47c4e3
#
_cell.length_a   1.000
_cell.length_b   1.000
_cell.length_c   1.000
_cell.angle_alpha   90.00
_cell.angle_beta   90.00
_cell.angle_gamma   90.00
#
_symmetry.space_group_name_H-M   'P 1'
#
loop_
_entity.id
_entity.type
_entity.pdbx_description
1 polymer ?
#
loop_
_entity_poly.entity_id
_entity_poly.type
_entity_poly.pdbx_seq_one_letter_code
_entity_poly.pdbx_strand_id
1 'polypeptide(L)'
;MKKHLFDMVNINQEKTYVPNGLEPDSKKACEEYNSIINDLGGIDLQLLGLGHNGHIGFNEPGEAFEKETHCVDLTQSTIEASNMISKDVLVIRWENHYQNVYDLLKNGFKVINCSWQPLYVVSGIFEHERYHFEDILDWNVYEWKHWWPESDASLNPIQIQPTEQVLGAQICAWELTYEREIQRIVENLAALSERSWSVKRICNKYDYQNKAYKILDKIYMLISEE
;
A
#
# COMPACT_ATOMS: atom_id res chain seq x y z
N MET A 1 7.11 13.56 -5.41
CA MET A 1 6.26 14.21 -6.44
C MET A 1 6.76 13.90 -7.85
N LYS A 2 7.99 14.28 -8.26
CA LYS A 2 8.44 14.10 -9.64
C LYS A 2 8.25 12.67 -10.14
N LYS A 3 8.93 11.68 -9.58
CA LYS A 3 8.90 10.26 -10.00
C LYS A 3 7.50 9.61 -9.94
N HIS A 4 6.66 10.03 -8.99
CA HIS A 4 5.40 9.34 -8.70
C HIS A 4 4.14 10.07 -9.20
N LEU A 5 4.29 11.27 -9.73
CA LEU A 5 3.19 12.05 -10.28
C LEU A 5 3.59 12.75 -11.58
N PHE A 6 4.60 13.62 -11.54
CA PHE A 6 4.88 14.49 -12.69
C PHE A 6 5.41 13.75 -13.91
N ASP A 7 6.19 12.69 -13.72
CA ASP A 7 6.71 11.86 -14.82
C ASP A 7 5.63 10.94 -15.42
N MET A 8 4.49 10.77 -14.73
CA MET A 8 3.37 9.92 -15.15
C MET A 8 2.26 10.67 -15.90
N VAL A 9 2.33 11.99 -15.95
CA VAL A 9 1.32 12.86 -16.57
C VAL A 9 1.99 13.86 -17.52
N ASN A 10 1.20 14.46 -18.43
CA ASN A 10 1.70 15.42 -19.41
C ASN A 10 1.88 16.86 -18.85
N ILE A 11 2.20 16.98 -17.57
CA ILE A 11 2.44 18.28 -16.94
C ILE A 11 3.79 18.86 -17.39
N ASN A 12 3.85 20.18 -17.62
CA ASN A 12 5.12 20.85 -17.81
C ASN A 12 5.83 20.97 -16.45
N GLN A 13 6.90 20.19 -16.26
CA GLN A 13 7.63 20.12 -14.99
C GLN A 13 8.29 21.46 -14.61
N GLU A 14 8.61 22.32 -15.57
CA GLU A 14 9.16 23.66 -15.31
C GLU A 14 8.13 24.59 -14.66
N LYS A 15 6.85 24.23 -14.73
CA LYS A 15 5.73 24.96 -14.11
C LYS A 15 5.22 24.28 -12.83
N THR A 16 6.06 23.49 -12.16
CA THR A 16 5.72 22.88 -10.88
C THR A 16 6.49 23.54 -9.75
N TYR A 17 5.80 24.00 -8.73
CA TYR A 17 6.36 24.77 -7.62
C TYR A 17 5.96 24.14 -6.30
N VAL A 18 6.83 24.25 -5.31
CA VAL A 18 6.57 23.90 -3.91
C VAL A 18 7.22 24.95 -3.00
N PRO A 19 6.68 25.22 -1.82
CA PRO A 19 7.33 26.11 -0.85
C PRO A 19 8.73 25.58 -0.48
N ASN A 20 9.66 26.48 -0.25
CA ASN A 20 11.02 26.11 0.18
C ASN A 20 11.03 25.70 1.67
N GLY A 21 10.87 24.42 1.95
CA GLY A 21 10.91 23.88 3.32
C GLY A 21 12.29 23.90 3.98
N LEU A 22 13.35 24.33 3.29
CA LEU A 22 14.71 24.47 3.83
C LEU A 22 15.06 25.92 4.21
N GLU A 23 14.20 26.88 3.90
CA GLU A 23 14.40 28.27 4.31
C GLU A 23 14.17 28.38 5.83
N PRO A 24 15.18 28.82 6.60
CA PRO A 24 15.05 28.96 8.06
C PRO A 24 14.00 29.99 8.49
N ASP A 25 13.77 31.01 7.68
CA ASP A 25 12.73 32.01 7.89
C ASP A 25 11.44 31.55 7.15
N SER A 26 10.51 30.95 7.91
CA SER A 26 9.25 30.46 7.39
C SER A 26 8.42 31.57 6.75
N LYS A 27 8.46 32.81 7.26
CA LYS A 27 7.74 33.95 6.70
C LYS A 27 8.26 34.30 5.32
N LYS A 28 9.58 34.35 5.16
CA LYS A 28 10.21 34.57 3.86
C LYS A 28 9.85 33.48 2.86
N ALA A 29 9.87 32.20 3.27
CA ALA A 29 9.46 31.08 2.40
C ALA A 29 8.01 31.22 1.93
N CYS A 30 7.11 31.65 2.81
CA CYS A 30 5.71 31.90 2.49
C CYS A 30 5.53 33.09 1.52
N GLU A 31 6.23 34.20 1.75
CA GLU A 31 6.19 35.39 0.89
C GLU A 31 6.71 35.07 -0.52
N GLU A 32 7.81 34.32 -0.64
CA GLU A 32 8.35 33.88 -1.92
C GLU A 32 7.36 32.98 -2.68
N TYR A 33 6.68 32.07 -1.99
CA TYR A 33 5.70 31.20 -2.62
C TYR A 33 4.42 31.95 -3.02
N ASN A 34 3.96 32.90 -2.21
CA ASN A 34 2.86 33.79 -2.56
C ASN A 34 3.18 34.63 -3.82
N SER A 35 4.42 35.09 -3.96
CA SER A 35 4.86 35.79 -5.17
C SER A 35 4.71 34.91 -6.42
N ILE A 36 5.15 33.65 -6.35
CA ILE A 36 4.99 32.68 -7.44
C ILE A 36 3.51 32.50 -7.80
N ILE A 37 2.64 32.31 -6.79
CA ILE A 37 1.20 32.14 -7.00
C ILE A 37 0.59 33.40 -7.71
N ASN A 38 0.95 34.59 -7.26
CA ASN A 38 0.47 35.82 -7.82
C ASN A 38 0.96 36.05 -9.27
N ASP A 39 2.24 35.73 -9.55
CA ASP A 39 2.81 35.85 -10.89
C ASP A 39 2.15 34.88 -11.89
N LEU A 40 1.61 33.76 -11.38
CA LEU A 40 0.86 32.79 -12.18
C LEU A 40 -0.63 33.15 -12.33
N GLY A 41 -1.12 34.20 -11.68
CA GLY A 41 -2.52 34.64 -11.74
C GLY A 41 -3.43 34.02 -10.68
N GLY A 42 -2.87 33.33 -9.69
CA GLY A 42 -3.61 32.68 -8.60
C GLY A 42 -3.78 31.18 -8.77
N ILE A 43 -4.64 30.60 -7.93
CA ILE A 43 -4.98 29.16 -7.91
C ILE A 43 -6.44 28.99 -8.33
N ASP A 44 -6.70 28.30 -9.45
CA ASP A 44 -8.05 28.04 -9.94
C ASP A 44 -8.71 26.85 -9.23
N LEU A 45 -7.91 25.85 -8.84
CA LEU A 45 -8.38 24.63 -8.16
C LEU A 45 -7.34 24.15 -7.15
N GLN A 46 -7.79 23.89 -5.94
CA GLN A 46 -6.93 23.34 -4.88
C GLN A 46 -7.53 22.05 -4.34
N LEU A 47 -6.73 20.97 -4.36
CA LEU A 47 -7.08 19.71 -3.73
C LEU A 47 -6.48 19.65 -2.32
N LEU A 48 -7.33 19.51 -1.32
CA LEU A 48 -6.95 19.48 0.09
C LEU A 48 -7.40 18.19 0.76
N GLY A 49 -6.59 17.70 1.69
CA GLY A 49 -6.96 16.63 2.59
C GLY A 49 -7.70 17.16 3.83
N LEU A 50 -8.65 16.38 4.34
CA LEU A 50 -9.33 16.64 5.62
C LEU A 50 -8.77 15.67 6.67
N GLY A 51 -8.22 16.19 7.75
CA GLY A 51 -7.68 15.40 8.86
C GLY A 51 -8.74 14.98 9.88
N HIS A 52 -8.36 14.09 10.78
CA HIS A 52 -9.25 13.46 11.78
C HIS A 52 -9.88 14.45 12.77
N ASN A 53 -9.20 15.54 13.11
CA ASN A 53 -9.68 16.61 13.99
C ASN A 53 -10.36 17.76 13.23
N GLY A 54 -10.55 17.61 11.91
CA GLY A 54 -11.15 18.63 11.05
C GLY A 54 -10.15 19.61 10.44
N HIS A 55 -8.83 19.42 10.60
CA HIS A 55 -7.85 20.26 9.91
C HIS A 55 -7.92 20.05 8.39
N ILE A 56 -7.68 21.12 7.64
CA ILE A 56 -7.70 21.11 6.17
C ILE A 56 -6.34 21.53 5.65
N GLY A 57 -5.63 20.64 4.96
CA GLY A 57 -4.30 20.93 4.45
C GLY A 57 -3.30 21.38 5.52
N PHE A 58 -3.40 20.80 6.74
CA PHE A 58 -2.70 21.18 7.96
C PHE A 58 -3.11 22.52 8.60
N ASN A 59 -4.13 23.24 8.05
CA ASN A 59 -4.74 24.34 8.80
C ASN A 59 -5.60 23.75 9.91
N GLU A 60 -5.20 23.98 11.15
CA GLU A 60 -5.92 23.50 12.33
C GLU A 60 -7.29 24.19 12.46
N PRO A 61 -8.30 23.53 13.07
CA PRO A 61 -9.58 24.12 13.34
C PRO A 61 -9.44 25.41 14.17
N GLY A 62 -10.05 26.48 13.69
CA GLY A 62 -10.01 27.79 14.31
C GLY A 62 -11.26 28.62 13.98
N GLU A 63 -11.35 29.83 14.53
CA GLU A 63 -12.44 30.75 14.24
C GLU A 63 -12.36 31.35 12.83
N ALA A 64 -11.14 31.40 12.25
CA ALA A 64 -10.89 31.88 10.90
C ALA A 64 -9.64 31.22 10.33
N PHE A 65 -9.57 31.11 9.00
CA PHE A 65 -8.36 30.71 8.30
C PHE A 65 -7.52 31.94 7.97
N GLU A 66 -6.21 31.79 8.14
CA GLU A 66 -5.26 32.77 7.62
C GLU A 66 -5.30 32.78 6.09
N LYS A 67 -5.09 33.94 5.50
CA LYS A 67 -5.03 34.10 4.05
C LYS A 67 -3.62 33.82 3.57
N GLU A 68 -3.51 33.39 2.31
CA GLU A 68 -2.25 33.13 1.63
C GLU A 68 -1.46 31.97 2.24
N THR A 69 -0.23 31.78 1.78
CA THR A 69 0.66 30.76 2.31
C THR A 69 1.17 31.22 3.67
N HIS A 70 1.06 30.37 4.67
CA HIS A 70 1.49 30.64 6.03
C HIS A 70 2.07 29.39 6.69
N CYS A 71 2.85 29.58 7.72
CA CYS A 71 3.36 28.52 8.56
C CYS A 71 2.38 28.26 9.69
N VAL A 72 2.04 27.01 9.92
CA VAL A 72 1.10 26.60 10.97
C VAL A 72 1.82 25.85 12.08
N ASP A 73 1.42 26.10 13.33
CA ASP A 73 1.76 25.27 14.46
C ASP A 73 0.72 24.14 14.57
N LEU A 74 1.17 22.90 14.43
CA LEU A 74 0.29 21.76 14.54
C LEU A 74 -0.12 21.50 16.00
N THR A 75 -1.37 21.17 16.23
CA THR A 75 -1.83 20.72 17.54
C THR A 75 -1.16 19.40 17.92
N GLN A 76 -1.05 19.15 19.23
CA GLN A 76 -0.48 17.91 19.73
C GLN A 76 -1.17 16.68 19.14
N SER A 77 -2.49 16.72 18.99
CA SER A 77 -3.26 15.62 18.38
C SER A 77 -2.93 15.40 16.90
N THR A 78 -2.64 16.45 16.14
CA THR A 78 -2.21 16.36 14.74
C THR A 78 -0.78 15.83 14.63
N ILE A 79 0.12 16.27 15.51
CA ILE A 79 1.48 15.74 15.61
C ILE A 79 1.45 14.25 15.95
N GLU A 80 0.66 13.89 16.95
CA GLU A 80 0.47 12.50 17.37
C GLU A 80 -0.14 11.66 16.27
N ALA A 81 -1.18 12.13 15.59
CA ALA A 81 -1.78 11.44 14.46
C ALA A 81 -0.82 11.33 13.26
N SER A 82 0.04 12.32 13.05
CA SER A 82 1.08 12.28 12.01
C SER A 82 2.24 11.35 12.40
N ASN A 83 2.52 11.23 13.70
CA ASN A 83 3.55 10.35 14.26
C ASN A 83 3.00 9.00 14.75
N MET A 84 1.73 8.94 15.05
CA MET A 84 0.98 7.76 15.44
C MET A 84 0.00 7.40 14.31
N ILE A 85 0.46 6.60 13.40
CA ILE A 85 -0.45 5.58 12.91
C ILE A 85 -0.80 4.81 14.19
N SER A 86 -2.05 4.91 14.66
CA SER A 86 -2.49 4.19 15.85
C SER A 86 -2.03 2.74 15.78
N LYS A 87 -1.57 2.15 16.89
CA LYS A 87 -1.21 0.72 16.94
C LYS A 87 -2.40 -0.18 16.58
N ASP A 88 -3.60 0.40 16.53
CA ASP A 88 -4.82 -0.26 16.08
C ASP A 88 -4.95 -0.26 14.54
N VAL A 89 -4.10 0.46 13.82
CA VAL A 89 -4.07 0.40 12.35
C VAL A 89 -3.45 -0.92 11.89
N LEU A 90 -4.20 -1.62 11.07
CA LEU A 90 -3.73 -2.80 10.36
C LEU A 90 -3.03 -2.38 9.07
N VAL A 91 -1.77 -2.76 8.93
CA VAL A 91 -0.97 -2.42 7.75
C VAL A 91 -1.00 -3.58 6.76
N ILE A 92 -1.59 -3.35 5.58
CA ILE A 92 -1.50 -4.30 4.45
C ILE A 92 -0.17 -4.01 3.74
N ARG A 93 0.75 -4.97 3.81
CA ARG A 93 2.14 -4.77 3.40
C ARG A 93 2.45 -5.55 2.12
N TRP A 94 2.52 -4.84 0.98
CA TRP A 94 2.78 -5.44 -0.33
C TRP A 94 4.17 -5.12 -0.89
N GLU A 95 4.78 -4.02 -0.46
CA GLU A 95 6.03 -3.50 -0.98
C GLU A 95 6.90 -2.96 0.16
N ASN A 96 8.22 -3.16 0.10
CA ASN A 96 9.14 -2.84 1.19
C ASN A 96 10.10 -1.67 0.88
N HIS A 97 9.95 -0.99 -0.27
CA HIS A 97 10.82 0.11 -0.66
C HIS A 97 10.73 1.33 0.28
N TYR A 98 9.50 1.70 0.69
CA TYR A 98 9.29 2.90 1.51
C TYR A 98 9.33 2.64 3.02
N GLN A 99 8.91 1.47 3.43
CA GLN A 99 8.76 1.10 4.85
C GLN A 99 9.07 -0.37 5.03
N ASN A 100 10.12 -0.69 5.73
CA ASN A 100 10.50 -2.06 6.00
C ASN A 100 9.53 -2.74 6.99
N VAL A 101 9.22 -4.02 6.77
CA VAL A 101 8.34 -4.78 7.66
C VAL A 101 8.90 -4.91 9.07
N TYR A 102 10.22 -5.00 9.22
CA TYR A 102 10.87 -5.05 10.53
C TYR A 102 10.58 -3.80 11.37
N ASP A 103 10.58 -2.62 10.75
CA ASP A 103 10.30 -1.36 11.44
C ASP A 103 8.83 -1.29 11.87
N LEU A 104 7.91 -1.77 11.04
CA LEU A 104 6.50 -1.86 11.40
C LEU A 104 6.30 -2.75 12.63
N LEU A 105 6.85 -3.96 12.61
CA LEU A 105 6.72 -4.91 13.72
C LEU A 105 7.41 -4.40 14.99
N LYS A 106 8.61 -3.82 14.88
CA LYS A 106 9.33 -3.21 16.00
C LYS A 106 8.55 -2.08 16.67
N ASN A 107 7.78 -1.31 15.88
CA ASN A 107 6.93 -0.24 16.37
C ASN A 107 5.54 -0.74 16.84
N GLY A 108 5.31 -2.04 16.84
CA GLY A 108 4.11 -2.66 17.41
C GLY A 108 2.92 -2.73 16.48
N PHE A 109 3.07 -2.46 15.17
CA PHE A 109 1.99 -2.58 14.19
C PHE A 109 1.64 -4.03 13.93
N LYS A 110 0.35 -4.25 13.64
CA LYS A 110 -0.14 -5.51 13.07
C LYS A 110 -0.11 -5.42 11.57
N VAL A 111 0.30 -6.49 10.89
CA VAL A 111 0.46 -6.51 9.43
C VAL A 111 -0.28 -7.69 8.81
N ILE A 112 -0.80 -7.46 7.60
CA ILE A 112 -1.22 -8.50 6.67
C ILE A 112 -0.16 -8.59 5.58
N ASN A 113 0.33 -9.80 5.32
CA ASN A 113 1.27 -10.04 4.24
C ASN A 113 0.53 -10.02 2.90
N CYS A 114 0.89 -9.09 2.07
CA CYS A 114 0.40 -8.93 0.71
C CYS A 114 1.58 -8.89 -0.27
N SER A 115 2.56 -9.76 -0.01
CA SER A 115 3.80 -9.84 -0.78
C SER A 115 3.50 -9.98 -2.27
N TRP A 116 4.15 -9.18 -3.11
CA TRP A 116 3.95 -9.27 -4.55
C TRP A 116 4.13 -10.72 -5.03
N GLN A 117 5.19 -11.36 -4.63
CA GLN A 117 5.43 -12.77 -4.87
C GLN A 117 5.07 -13.58 -3.62
N PRO A 118 4.14 -14.54 -3.66
CA PRO A 118 3.34 -15.00 -4.80
C PRO A 118 1.87 -14.56 -4.76
N LEU A 119 1.52 -13.45 -4.09
CA LEU A 119 0.12 -13.12 -3.77
C LEU A 119 -0.56 -12.18 -4.76
N TYR A 120 0.18 -11.68 -5.77
CA TYR A 120 -0.40 -10.81 -6.80
C TYR A 120 -0.87 -11.63 -7.98
N VAL A 121 -2.14 -11.45 -8.33
CA VAL A 121 -2.77 -12.01 -9.52
C VAL A 121 -2.93 -10.87 -10.52
N VAL A 122 -2.02 -10.81 -11.49
CA VAL A 122 -1.95 -9.75 -12.49
C VAL A 122 -1.90 -10.31 -13.91
N SER A 123 -2.12 -9.46 -14.91
CA SER A 123 -2.03 -9.80 -16.32
C SER A 123 -1.18 -8.79 -17.11
N GLY A 124 -1.16 -8.91 -18.43
CA GLY A 124 -0.49 -7.96 -19.30
C GLY A 124 1.03 -8.08 -19.25
N ILE A 125 1.73 -6.98 -18.99
CA ILE A 125 3.20 -6.94 -18.97
C ILE A 125 3.83 -7.85 -17.92
N PHE A 126 3.08 -8.19 -16.90
CA PHE A 126 3.50 -9.10 -15.81
C PHE A 126 3.04 -10.54 -16.03
N GLU A 127 2.65 -10.91 -17.24
CA GLU A 127 2.15 -12.27 -17.53
C GLU A 127 3.16 -13.38 -17.20
N HIS A 128 4.44 -13.10 -17.33
CA HIS A 128 5.53 -14.00 -16.96
C HIS A 128 5.68 -14.18 -15.43
N GLU A 129 5.09 -13.29 -14.64
CA GLU A 129 5.11 -13.34 -13.17
C GLU A 129 3.79 -13.88 -12.59
N ARG A 130 3.09 -14.71 -13.37
CA ARG A 130 1.89 -15.38 -12.88
C ARG A 130 2.26 -16.39 -11.82
N TYR A 131 1.67 -16.20 -10.66
CA TYR A 131 1.80 -17.14 -9.56
C TYR A 131 0.60 -18.07 -9.54
N HIS A 132 0.88 -19.34 -9.30
CA HIS A 132 -0.10 -20.40 -9.18
C HIS A 132 -0.20 -20.86 -7.73
N PHE A 133 -1.21 -21.67 -7.45
CA PHE A 133 -1.40 -22.21 -6.09
C PHE A 133 -0.16 -22.95 -5.57
N GLU A 134 0.65 -23.55 -6.45
CA GLU A 134 1.90 -24.22 -6.08
C GLU A 134 2.91 -23.26 -5.46
N ASP A 135 3.04 -22.06 -6.03
CA ASP A 135 3.95 -21.04 -5.54
C ASP A 135 3.51 -20.56 -4.16
N ILE A 136 2.19 -20.44 -3.94
CA ILE A 136 1.62 -20.10 -2.64
C ILE A 136 1.83 -21.24 -1.63
N LEU A 137 1.68 -22.51 -2.04
CA LEU A 137 1.92 -23.66 -1.15
C LEU A 137 3.37 -23.73 -0.65
N ASP A 138 4.32 -23.33 -1.47
CA ASP A 138 5.74 -23.32 -1.12
C ASP A 138 6.17 -22.04 -0.40
N TRP A 139 5.30 -21.03 -0.35
CA TRP A 139 5.54 -19.77 0.32
C TRP A 139 5.22 -19.85 1.83
N ASN A 140 5.75 -18.90 2.59
CA ASN A 140 5.52 -18.75 4.02
C ASN A 140 4.92 -17.39 4.34
N VAL A 141 3.87 -17.34 5.17
CA VAL A 141 3.20 -16.09 5.57
C VAL A 141 4.14 -15.07 6.25
N TYR A 142 5.26 -15.52 6.78
CA TYR A 142 6.31 -14.67 7.38
C TYR A 142 7.41 -14.27 6.40
N GLU A 143 7.23 -14.52 5.11
CA GLU A 143 8.19 -14.21 4.05
C GLU A 143 7.61 -13.17 3.10
N TRP A 144 8.38 -12.10 2.83
CA TRP A 144 8.08 -11.09 1.81
C TRP A 144 9.06 -11.22 0.66
N LYS A 145 8.54 -11.37 -0.55
CA LYS A 145 9.27 -11.41 -1.81
C LYS A 145 8.76 -10.34 -2.74
N HIS A 146 9.64 -9.79 -3.56
CA HIS A 146 9.28 -8.80 -4.55
C HIS A 146 10.15 -8.93 -5.81
N TRP A 147 9.63 -8.47 -6.95
CA TRP A 147 10.38 -8.41 -8.20
C TRP A 147 10.92 -7.01 -8.51
N TRP A 148 10.33 -5.99 -7.89
CA TRP A 148 10.69 -4.59 -8.12
C TRP A 148 12.10 -4.30 -7.63
N PRO A 149 13.04 -3.77 -8.49
CA PRO A 149 14.46 -3.65 -8.13
C PRO A 149 14.73 -2.80 -6.89
N GLU A 150 13.89 -1.79 -6.63
CA GLU A 150 14.02 -0.90 -5.48
C GLU A 150 13.43 -1.48 -4.18
N SER A 151 12.74 -2.61 -4.24
CA SER A 151 12.24 -3.28 -3.05
C SER A 151 13.36 -4.02 -2.32
N ASP A 152 13.47 -3.85 -1.01
CA ASP A 152 14.42 -4.61 -0.19
C ASP A 152 14.24 -6.13 -0.31
N ALA A 153 13.01 -6.56 -0.60
CA ALA A 153 12.66 -7.97 -0.75
C ALA A 153 12.86 -8.54 -2.15
N SER A 154 13.42 -7.77 -3.11
CA SER A 154 13.65 -8.23 -4.48
C SER A 154 14.82 -9.19 -4.60
N LEU A 155 15.99 -8.80 -4.12
CA LEU A 155 17.21 -9.62 -4.16
C LEU A 155 17.32 -10.57 -2.95
N ASN A 156 16.83 -10.11 -1.82
CA ASN A 156 16.87 -10.84 -0.55
C ASN A 156 15.47 -10.87 0.04
N PRO A 157 14.72 -11.96 -0.12
CA PRO A 157 13.42 -12.10 0.53
C PRO A 157 13.53 -11.84 2.03
N ILE A 158 12.64 -11.01 2.55
CA ILE A 158 12.59 -10.70 3.97
C ILE A 158 11.86 -11.84 4.65
N GLN A 159 12.51 -12.49 5.60
CA GLN A 159 11.91 -13.52 6.42
C GLN A 159 11.98 -13.14 7.89
N ILE A 160 10.86 -13.17 8.57
CA ILE A 160 10.75 -12.87 9.99
C ILE A 160 10.40 -14.13 10.79
N GLN A 161 10.69 -14.09 12.10
CA GLN A 161 10.23 -15.12 13.00
C GLN A 161 8.71 -15.06 13.19
N PRO A 162 8.02 -16.19 13.39
CA PRO A 162 6.58 -16.18 13.69
C PRO A 162 6.24 -15.23 14.83
N THR A 163 5.23 -14.41 14.62
CA THR A 163 4.73 -13.42 15.58
C THR A 163 3.23 -13.22 15.41
N GLU A 164 2.54 -12.94 16.51
CA GLU A 164 1.11 -12.60 16.52
C GLU A 164 0.77 -11.27 15.82
N GLN A 165 1.78 -10.47 15.51
CA GLN A 165 1.60 -9.23 14.77
C GLN A 165 1.35 -9.45 13.28
N VAL A 166 1.70 -10.62 12.72
CA VAL A 166 1.34 -11.01 11.36
C VAL A 166 0.00 -11.75 11.42
N LEU A 167 -1.06 -11.05 11.04
CA LEU A 167 -2.43 -11.56 11.17
C LEU A 167 -2.83 -12.54 10.07
N GLY A 168 -2.05 -12.63 9.00
CA GLY A 168 -2.33 -13.48 7.86
C GLY A 168 -1.83 -12.89 6.55
N ALA A 169 -2.48 -13.28 5.46
CA ALA A 169 -2.10 -12.84 4.12
C ALA A 169 -3.32 -12.48 3.27
N GLN A 170 -3.08 -11.73 2.19
CA GLN A 170 -4.09 -11.27 1.26
C GLN A 170 -3.62 -11.45 -0.18
N ILE A 171 -4.48 -12.01 -1.02
CA ILE A 171 -4.31 -11.99 -2.49
C ILE A 171 -4.77 -10.63 -3.01
N CYS A 172 -4.00 -10.06 -3.94
CA CYS A 172 -4.36 -8.89 -4.72
C CYS A 172 -4.55 -9.27 -6.19
N ALA A 173 -5.68 -8.90 -6.76
CA ALA A 173 -5.98 -9.09 -8.18
C ALA A 173 -6.09 -7.73 -8.88
N TRP A 174 -5.42 -7.60 -10.04
CA TRP A 174 -5.32 -6.36 -10.79
C TRP A 174 -5.37 -6.62 -12.30
N GLU A 175 -6.04 -5.72 -13.03
CA GLU A 175 -5.98 -5.63 -14.49
C GLU A 175 -6.47 -6.89 -15.24
N LEU A 176 -7.32 -7.69 -14.62
CA LEU A 176 -7.98 -8.84 -15.23
C LEU A 176 -9.42 -8.52 -15.63
N THR A 177 -9.99 -9.31 -16.56
CA THR A 177 -11.45 -9.32 -16.72
C THR A 177 -12.07 -9.97 -15.50
N TYR A 178 -13.32 -9.60 -15.18
CA TYR A 178 -14.03 -10.09 -13.99
C TYR A 178 -14.00 -11.63 -13.90
N GLU A 179 -14.30 -12.34 -14.99
CA GLU A 179 -14.33 -13.82 -15.02
C GLU A 179 -12.93 -14.42 -14.73
N ARG A 180 -11.88 -13.84 -15.33
CA ARG A 180 -10.51 -14.30 -15.11
C ARG A 180 -10.01 -13.97 -13.72
N GLU A 181 -10.40 -12.83 -13.18
CA GLU A 181 -10.07 -12.41 -11.82
C GLU A 181 -10.65 -13.39 -10.80
N ILE A 182 -11.95 -13.68 -10.88
CA ILE A 182 -12.63 -14.64 -10.01
C ILE A 182 -12.00 -16.02 -10.13
N GLN A 183 -11.77 -16.51 -11.35
CA GLN A 183 -11.13 -17.81 -11.56
C GLN A 183 -9.78 -17.89 -10.86
N ARG A 184 -8.91 -16.90 -11.06
CA ARG A 184 -7.55 -16.89 -10.50
C ARG A 184 -7.54 -16.75 -8.98
N ILE A 185 -8.43 -15.93 -8.42
CA ILE A 185 -8.58 -15.82 -6.97
C ILE A 185 -9.02 -17.16 -6.40
N VAL A 186 -10.05 -17.78 -6.96
CA VAL A 186 -10.60 -19.04 -6.46
C VAL A 186 -9.57 -20.16 -6.52
N GLU A 187 -8.81 -20.29 -7.62
CA GLU A 187 -7.75 -21.28 -7.77
C GLU A 187 -6.67 -21.18 -6.66
N ASN A 188 -6.36 -19.97 -6.24
CA ASN A 188 -5.30 -19.70 -5.27
C ASN A 188 -5.78 -19.62 -3.81
N LEU A 189 -7.08 -19.42 -3.60
CA LEU A 189 -7.66 -19.14 -2.27
C LEU A 189 -7.44 -20.27 -1.27
N ALA A 190 -7.58 -21.52 -1.70
CA ALA A 190 -7.39 -22.68 -0.82
C ALA A 190 -5.91 -22.82 -0.39
N ALA A 191 -4.96 -22.53 -1.29
CA ALA A 191 -3.53 -22.53 -0.96
C ALA A 191 -3.18 -21.40 0.00
N LEU A 192 -3.74 -20.21 -0.23
CA LEU A 192 -3.59 -19.07 0.68
C LEU A 192 -4.12 -19.43 2.07
N SER A 193 -5.31 -20.02 2.15
CA SER A 193 -5.91 -20.45 3.42
C SER A 193 -4.99 -21.43 4.15
N GLU A 194 -4.50 -22.48 3.48
CA GLU A 194 -3.59 -23.43 4.10
C GLU A 194 -2.33 -22.75 4.66
N ARG A 195 -1.73 -21.83 3.89
CA ARG A 195 -0.47 -21.18 4.27
C ARG A 195 -0.64 -20.08 5.30
N SER A 196 -1.82 -19.47 5.38
CA SER A 196 -2.14 -18.48 6.40
C SER A 196 -2.35 -19.09 7.78
N TRP A 197 -2.86 -20.35 7.84
CA TRP A 197 -3.13 -21.06 9.08
C TRP A 197 -1.99 -21.99 9.51
N SER A 198 -1.10 -22.36 8.59
CA SER A 198 -0.05 -23.35 8.83
C SER A 198 1.32 -22.86 8.39
N VAL A 199 2.23 -22.65 9.35
CA VAL A 199 3.62 -22.26 9.06
C VAL A 199 4.33 -23.36 8.26
N LYS A 200 4.04 -24.61 8.57
CA LYS A 200 4.59 -25.76 7.85
C LYS A 200 3.57 -26.27 6.84
N ARG A 201 4.03 -26.60 5.64
CA ARG A 201 3.21 -27.27 4.65
C ARG A 201 2.69 -28.61 5.20
N ILE A 202 1.37 -28.80 5.19
CA ILE A 202 0.71 -29.97 5.78
C ILE A 202 0.53 -31.10 4.76
N CYS A 203 0.34 -30.76 3.47
CA CYS A 203 0.10 -31.72 2.41
C CYS A 203 1.06 -31.56 1.23
N ASN A 204 1.28 -32.63 0.49
CA ASN A 204 1.96 -32.54 -0.79
C ASN A 204 1.03 -31.96 -1.87
N LYS A 205 1.60 -31.59 -3.02
CA LYS A 205 0.88 -30.97 -4.13
C LYS A 205 -0.30 -31.84 -4.62
N TYR A 206 -0.12 -33.15 -4.73
CA TYR A 206 -1.13 -34.07 -5.23
C TYR A 206 -2.31 -34.18 -4.25
N ASP A 207 -2.05 -34.35 -2.97
CA ASP A 207 -3.09 -34.40 -1.95
C ASP A 207 -3.86 -33.08 -1.84
N TYR A 208 -3.14 -31.95 -2.00
CA TYR A 208 -3.76 -30.63 -2.05
C TYR A 208 -4.74 -30.53 -3.22
N GLN A 209 -4.30 -30.85 -4.43
CA GLN A 209 -5.15 -30.78 -5.63
C GLN A 209 -6.42 -31.61 -5.46
N ASN A 210 -6.31 -32.85 -4.99
CA ASN A 210 -7.44 -33.72 -4.78
C ASN A 210 -8.47 -33.19 -3.76
N LYS A 211 -8.03 -32.45 -2.76
CA LYS A 211 -8.91 -31.83 -1.77
C LYS A 211 -9.46 -30.50 -2.25
N ALA A 212 -8.61 -29.66 -2.84
CA ALA A 212 -8.97 -28.32 -3.32
C ALA A 212 -10.01 -28.37 -4.42
N TYR A 213 -9.85 -29.21 -5.43
CA TYR A 213 -10.81 -29.27 -6.54
C TYR A 213 -12.24 -29.58 -6.09
N LYS A 214 -12.43 -30.42 -5.08
CA LYS A 214 -13.75 -30.70 -4.52
C LYS A 214 -14.40 -29.48 -3.86
N ILE A 215 -13.61 -28.55 -3.37
CA ILE A 215 -14.08 -27.30 -2.75
C ILE A 215 -14.31 -26.26 -3.86
N LEU A 216 -13.38 -26.18 -4.80
CA LEU A 216 -13.44 -25.24 -5.92
C LEU A 216 -14.68 -25.49 -6.79
N ASP A 217 -14.99 -26.74 -7.11
CA ASP A 217 -16.21 -27.11 -7.85
C ASP A 217 -17.48 -26.57 -7.16
N LYS A 218 -17.54 -26.67 -5.83
CA LYS A 218 -18.68 -26.12 -5.07
C LYS A 218 -18.72 -24.58 -5.09
N ILE A 219 -17.56 -23.93 -5.02
CA ILE A 219 -17.47 -22.46 -5.09
C ILE A 219 -17.90 -21.99 -6.48
N TYR A 220 -17.44 -22.65 -7.55
CA TYR A 220 -17.84 -22.32 -8.92
C TYR A 220 -19.36 -22.50 -9.14
N MET A 221 -19.95 -23.55 -8.60
CA MET A 221 -21.41 -23.73 -8.64
C MET A 221 -22.15 -22.56 -7.97
N LEU A 222 -21.68 -22.09 -6.82
CA LEU A 222 -22.30 -20.96 -6.11
C LEU A 222 -22.15 -19.62 -6.85
N ILE A 223 -21.01 -19.39 -7.52
CA ILE A 223 -20.76 -18.14 -8.27
C ILE A 223 -21.53 -18.13 -9.62
N SER A 224 -21.78 -19.28 -10.21
CA SER A 224 -22.46 -19.40 -11.52
C SER A 224 -24.00 -19.43 -11.44
N GLU A 225 -24.58 -19.43 -10.24
CA GLU A 225 -26.02 -19.35 -10.01
C GLU A 225 -26.55 -17.90 -9.92
N GLU A 226 -25.68 -16.87 -9.99
CA GLU A 226 -26.03 -15.45 -10.12
C GLU A 226 -25.87 -14.95 -11.57
#